data_39e4bfb79a0dc4ad479c02a1e16e8925
#
_entry.id   39e4bfb79a0dc4ad479c02a1e16e8925
#
_cell.length_a   1.000
_cell.length_b   1.000
_cell.length_c   1.000
_cell.angle_alpha   90.00
_cell.angle_beta   90.00
_cell.angle_gamma   90.00
#
_symmetry.space_group_name_H-M   'P 1'
#
loop_
_entity.id
_entity.type
_entity.pdbx_description
1 polymer ?
#
loop_
_entity_poly.entity_id
_entity_poly.type
_entity_poly.pdbx_seq_one_letter_code
_entity_poly.pdbx_strand_id
1 'polypeptide(L)'
;GSMPKPDWLMENLPLNTKGKQVHGKGATWQFEGETLEKALDDATRLTVHDQIVAGIDIISDGEQRRTSYLTYITQKWTGVDDDNLAEKWTRNGRRLAEVGRCVGPIKRTNSLLSRDLEFLKSQTELPVKITLPGPMTVVDSTYDEHYGDEFAMAMDVAAALNEEALNLERLGAAVIQFDEPVFSRYPDKVREWGIEALDRCLLGLSTSKTAAHICYSYPMPGVPRPIVDSYPVILKALENSRIDE
;
A
#
# COMPACT_ATOMS: atom_id res chain seq x y z
N GLY A 1 0.20 -3.93 -9.02
CA GLY A 1 -0.74 -3.59 -7.96
C GLY A 1 -1.76 -4.69 -7.73
N SER A 2 -2.79 -4.38 -6.98
CA SER A 2 -3.84 -5.34 -6.62
C SER A 2 -4.55 -5.93 -7.83
N MET A 3 -4.68 -7.25 -7.84
CA MET A 3 -5.55 -8.00 -8.75
C MET A 3 -6.75 -8.58 -7.98
N PRO A 4 -7.88 -8.85 -8.66
CA PRO A 4 -9.01 -9.51 -8.01
C PRO A 4 -8.59 -10.80 -7.34
N LYS A 5 -9.06 -11.02 -6.12
CA LYS A 5 -8.86 -12.31 -5.43
C LYS A 5 -9.85 -13.32 -5.97
N PRO A 6 -9.46 -14.61 -6.10
CA PRO A 6 -10.40 -15.66 -6.47
C PRO A 6 -11.58 -15.75 -5.50
N ASP A 7 -12.78 -15.99 -6.02
CA ASP A 7 -14.01 -16.08 -5.20
C ASP A 7 -13.94 -17.18 -4.13
N TRP A 8 -13.20 -18.26 -4.43
CA TRP A 8 -13.02 -19.36 -3.48
C TRP A 8 -12.07 -19.02 -2.31
N LEU A 9 -11.29 -17.94 -2.42
CA LEU A 9 -10.35 -17.53 -1.37
C LEU A 9 -11.02 -16.66 -0.30
N MET A 10 -12.06 -15.93 -0.70
CA MET A 10 -12.71 -14.91 0.12
C MET A 10 -14.06 -15.39 0.63
N GLU A 11 -14.40 -15.07 1.88
CA GLU A 11 -15.78 -15.16 2.30
C GLU A 11 -16.64 -14.16 1.51
N ASN A 12 -17.78 -14.64 1.01
CA ASN A 12 -18.81 -13.79 0.43
C ASN A 12 -19.47 -12.96 1.52
N LEU A 13 -18.78 -11.93 2.00
CA LEU A 13 -19.41 -10.94 2.86
C LEU A 13 -20.44 -10.18 2.01
N PRO A 14 -21.71 -10.12 2.43
CA PRO A 14 -22.67 -9.24 1.78
C PRO A 14 -22.06 -7.84 1.75
N LEU A 15 -22.01 -7.23 0.57
CA LEU A 15 -21.59 -5.84 0.41
C LEU A 15 -22.25 -5.04 1.51
N ASN A 16 -21.44 -4.50 2.42
CA ASN A 16 -21.96 -3.75 3.55
C ASN A 16 -22.81 -2.62 2.98
N THR A 17 -24.11 -2.75 3.12
CA THR A 17 -25.15 -1.86 2.54
C THR A 17 -25.01 -0.41 2.98
N LYS A 18 -24.06 -0.10 3.87
CA LYS A 18 -23.77 1.26 4.36
C LYS A 18 -22.47 1.87 3.78
N GLY A 19 -21.79 1.23 2.84
CA GLY A 19 -20.58 1.77 2.21
C GLY A 19 -19.39 1.96 3.16
N LYS A 20 -19.42 1.42 4.36
CA LYS A 20 -18.28 1.39 5.27
C LYS A 20 -17.33 0.27 4.83
N GLN A 21 -16.25 0.63 4.17
CA GLN A 21 -15.10 -0.28 4.14
C GLN A 21 -14.39 -0.17 5.49
N VAL A 22 -14.31 -1.27 6.20
CA VAL A 22 -13.50 -1.35 7.41
C VAL A 22 -12.06 -1.48 6.98
N HIS A 23 -11.25 -0.43 7.15
CA HIS A 23 -9.83 -0.48 6.81
C HIS A 23 -9.00 -1.34 7.79
N GLY A 24 -9.49 -1.56 9.00
CA GLY A 24 -8.79 -2.31 10.03
C GLY A 24 -8.99 -3.83 9.96
N LYS A 25 -10.17 -4.29 9.55
CA LYS A 25 -10.43 -5.71 9.34
C LYS A 25 -10.58 -5.93 7.85
N GLY A 26 -9.50 -6.32 7.23
CA GLY A 26 -9.44 -6.62 5.81
C GLY A 26 -10.36 -7.76 5.39
N ALA A 27 -10.10 -8.27 4.22
CA ALA A 27 -10.80 -9.41 3.67
C ALA A 27 -10.88 -10.57 4.67
N THR A 28 -12.05 -11.16 4.81
CA THR A 28 -12.21 -12.38 5.57
C THR A 28 -11.90 -13.56 4.65
N TRP A 29 -11.00 -14.41 5.09
CA TRP A 29 -10.58 -15.58 4.33
C TRP A 29 -11.54 -16.75 4.56
N GLN A 30 -11.76 -17.58 3.53
CA GLN A 30 -12.54 -18.83 3.67
C GLN A 30 -11.79 -19.95 4.39
N PHE A 31 -10.47 -19.79 4.54
CA PHE A 31 -9.59 -20.81 5.12
C PHE A 31 -8.82 -20.25 6.30
N GLU A 32 -8.29 -21.13 7.13
CA GLU A 32 -7.43 -20.78 8.26
C GLU A 32 -6.17 -21.65 8.28
N GLY A 33 -5.18 -21.22 9.05
CA GLY A 33 -3.95 -21.96 9.31
C GLY A 33 -3.20 -22.37 8.04
N GLU A 34 -2.70 -23.59 8.00
CA GLU A 34 -1.90 -24.12 6.87
C GLU A 34 -2.68 -24.18 5.56
N THR A 35 -4.00 -24.42 5.63
CA THR A 35 -4.86 -24.43 4.44
C THR A 35 -4.95 -23.04 3.82
N LEU A 36 -5.05 -21.99 4.65
CA LEU A 36 -5.01 -20.62 4.16
C LEU A 36 -3.68 -20.29 3.48
N GLU A 37 -2.56 -20.68 4.08
CA GLU A 37 -1.24 -20.43 3.49
C GLU A 37 -1.11 -21.04 2.09
N LYS A 38 -1.55 -22.30 1.93
CA LYS A 38 -1.59 -22.98 0.62
C LYS A 38 -2.51 -22.28 -0.38
N ALA A 39 -3.70 -21.89 0.08
CA ALA A 39 -4.67 -21.19 -0.76
C ALA A 39 -4.14 -19.82 -1.25
N LEU A 40 -3.45 -19.07 -0.39
CA LEU A 40 -2.81 -17.81 -0.74
C LEU A 40 -1.66 -18.02 -1.75
N ASP A 41 -0.88 -19.07 -1.60
CA ASP A 41 0.14 -19.45 -2.57
C ASP A 41 -0.46 -19.80 -3.93
N ASP A 42 -1.55 -20.58 -3.96
CA ASP A 42 -2.24 -20.94 -5.20
C ASP A 42 -2.86 -19.72 -5.89
N ALA A 43 -3.46 -18.80 -5.15
CA ALA A 43 -3.97 -17.55 -5.69
C ALA A 43 -2.84 -16.70 -6.30
N THR A 44 -1.67 -16.65 -5.66
CA THR A 44 -0.51 -15.95 -6.20
C THR A 44 0.00 -16.62 -7.47
N ARG A 45 0.07 -17.97 -7.54
CA ARG A 45 0.44 -18.72 -8.77
C ARG A 45 -0.48 -18.39 -9.93
N LEU A 46 -1.80 -18.40 -9.70
CA LEU A 46 -2.79 -18.03 -10.72
C LEU A 46 -2.56 -16.62 -11.24
N THR A 47 -2.37 -15.66 -10.34
CA THR A 47 -2.11 -14.27 -10.69
C THR A 47 -0.80 -14.10 -11.50
N VAL A 48 0.25 -14.80 -11.14
CA VAL A 48 1.52 -14.81 -11.89
C VAL A 48 1.31 -15.41 -13.28
N HIS A 49 0.64 -16.56 -13.36
CA HIS A 49 0.32 -17.23 -14.62
C HIS A 49 -0.46 -16.31 -15.57
N ASP A 50 -1.50 -15.67 -15.08
CA ASP A 50 -2.34 -14.78 -15.89
C ASP A 50 -1.56 -13.58 -16.45
N GLN A 51 -0.66 -12.99 -15.65
CA GLN A 51 0.22 -11.91 -16.10
C GLN A 51 1.18 -12.39 -17.19
N ILE A 52 1.80 -13.56 -17.02
CA ILE A 52 2.72 -14.14 -18.02
C ILE A 52 1.96 -14.43 -19.32
N VAL A 53 0.79 -15.06 -19.27
CA VAL A 53 -0.03 -15.35 -20.45
C VAL A 53 -0.49 -14.07 -21.15
N ALA A 54 -0.74 -13.01 -20.38
CA ALA A 54 -1.08 -11.69 -20.93
C ALA A 54 0.12 -10.94 -21.54
N GLY A 55 1.34 -11.48 -21.43
CA GLY A 55 2.55 -10.87 -21.98
C GLY A 55 3.07 -9.69 -21.16
N ILE A 56 2.85 -9.69 -19.86
CA ILE A 56 3.40 -8.67 -18.96
C ILE A 56 4.88 -8.95 -18.69
N ASP A 57 5.73 -7.94 -18.81
CA ASP A 57 7.18 -8.06 -18.68
C ASP A 57 7.67 -8.00 -17.22
N ILE A 58 6.94 -7.32 -16.33
CA ILE A 58 7.28 -7.16 -14.92
C ILE A 58 6.13 -7.68 -14.08
N ILE A 59 6.36 -8.79 -13.39
CA ILE A 59 5.32 -9.56 -12.70
C ILE A 59 5.17 -9.08 -11.25
N SER A 60 3.94 -9.07 -10.73
CA SER A 60 3.63 -8.79 -9.33
C SER A 60 2.88 -9.96 -8.68
N ASP A 61 2.88 -9.99 -7.34
CA ASP A 61 2.09 -10.94 -6.54
C ASP A 61 0.56 -10.68 -6.60
N GLY A 62 0.15 -9.59 -7.25
CA GLY A 62 -1.24 -9.13 -7.29
C GLY A 62 -1.84 -8.85 -5.92
N GLU A 63 -1.01 -8.75 -4.88
CA GLU A 63 -1.41 -8.53 -3.48
C GLU A 63 -2.37 -9.62 -2.96
N GLN A 64 -2.24 -10.84 -3.47
CA GLN A 64 -3.16 -11.93 -3.17
C GLN A 64 -3.18 -12.29 -1.68
N ARG A 65 -2.04 -12.15 -1.01
CA ARG A 65 -1.88 -12.45 0.43
C ARG A 65 -2.31 -11.32 1.36
N ARG A 66 -2.60 -10.14 0.83
CA ARG A 66 -2.88 -8.95 1.63
C ARG A 66 -4.37 -8.82 1.89
N THR A 67 -4.74 -8.76 3.16
CA THR A 67 -6.12 -8.41 3.58
C THR A 67 -6.46 -6.98 3.19
N SER A 68 -5.49 -6.08 3.32
CA SER A 68 -5.54 -4.68 2.89
C SER A 68 -4.14 -4.26 2.47
N TYR A 69 -4.01 -3.49 1.40
CA TYR A 69 -2.70 -3.00 0.93
C TYR A 69 -1.99 -2.12 1.98
N LEU A 70 -2.75 -1.50 2.86
CA LEU A 70 -2.25 -0.60 3.89
C LEU A 70 -1.97 -1.34 5.22
N THR A 71 -3.01 -1.91 5.83
CA THR A 71 -2.91 -2.51 7.17
C THR A 71 -2.03 -3.75 7.18
N TYR A 72 -1.88 -4.45 6.07
CA TYR A 72 -0.95 -5.57 5.96
C TYR A 72 0.50 -5.17 6.27
N ILE A 73 0.88 -3.93 5.96
CA ILE A 73 2.21 -3.41 6.24
C ILE A 73 2.31 -2.86 7.66
N THR A 74 1.31 -2.09 8.11
CA THR A 74 1.35 -1.39 9.40
C THR A 74 1.18 -2.31 10.61
N GLN A 75 0.50 -3.46 10.46
CA GLN A 75 0.22 -4.41 11.56
C GLN A 75 1.48 -4.99 12.25
N LYS A 76 2.66 -4.83 11.66
CA LYS A 76 3.95 -5.27 12.22
C LYS A 76 4.84 -4.10 12.63
N TRP A 77 4.28 -2.92 12.73
CA TRP A 77 5.00 -1.77 13.24
C TRP A 77 4.70 -1.54 14.71
N THR A 78 5.69 -1.10 15.47
CA THR A 78 5.41 -0.52 16.79
C THR A 78 4.76 0.84 16.60
N GLY A 79 4.04 1.30 17.61
CA GLY A 79 3.37 2.60 17.57
C GLY A 79 2.04 2.61 16.80
N VAL A 80 1.65 1.51 16.14
CA VAL A 80 0.35 1.37 15.47
C VAL A 80 -0.50 0.34 16.19
N ASP A 81 -1.74 0.71 16.51
CA ASP A 81 -2.78 -0.15 17.07
C ASP A 81 -3.89 -0.32 16.02
N ASP A 82 -3.89 -1.46 15.36
CA ASP A 82 -4.89 -1.84 14.36
C ASP A 82 -6.05 -2.66 14.96
N ASP A 83 -6.02 -2.95 16.26
CA ASP A 83 -7.08 -3.68 16.96
C ASP A 83 -8.17 -2.72 17.50
N ASN A 84 -7.77 -1.54 17.97
CA ASN A 84 -8.65 -0.51 18.49
C ASN A 84 -8.80 0.64 17.49
N LEU A 85 -9.78 0.51 16.58
CA LEU A 85 -9.96 1.46 15.50
C LEU A 85 -10.56 2.79 15.96
N ALA A 86 -10.28 3.85 15.19
CA ALA A 86 -10.91 5.17 15.34
C ALA A 86 -11.62 5.59 14.05
N GLU A 87 -12.72 6.33 14.18
CA GLU A 87 -13.32 6.97 13.01
C GLU A 87 -12.51 8.20 12.59
N LYS A 88 -12.13 8.26 11.32
CA LYS A 88 -11.41 9.40 10.73
C LYS A 88 -11.98 9.75 9.36
N TRP A 89 -12.14 11.05 9.11
CA TRP A 89 -12.36 11.54 7.76
C TRP A 89 -11.05 11.50 6.97
N THR A 90 -11.02 10.67 5.93
CA THR A 90 -9.87 10.47 5.04
C THR A 90 -10.12 11.09 3.67
N ARG A 91 -9.08 11.15 2.85
CA ARG A 91 -9.15 11.63 1.46
C ARG A 91 -9.78 13.02 1.34
N ASN A 92 -9.29 13.93 2.17
CA ASN A 92 -9.77 15.33 2.23
C ASN A 92 -11.27 15.41 2.53
N GLY A 93 -11.72 14.78 3.61
CA GLY A 93 -13.11 14.81 4.07
C GLY A 93 -14.11 14.06 3.20
N ARG A 94 -13.64 13.24 2.24
CA ARG A 94 -14.53 12.53 1.30
C ARG A 94 -15.00 11.17 1.81
N ARG A 95 -14.31 10.62 2.80
CA ARG A 95 -14.61 9.29 3.29
C ARG A 95 -14.44 9.21 4.79
N LEU A 96 -15.49 8.85 5.49
CA LEU A 96 -15.41 8.42 6.87
C LEU A 96 -15.02 6.94 6.90
N ALA A 97 -13.91 6.61 7.58
CA ALA A 97 -13.40 5.26 7.69
C ALA A 97 -13.00 4.94 9.14
N GLU A 98 -13.12 3.68 9.52
CA GLU A 98 -12.48 3.15 10.71
C GLU A 98 -11.02 2.82 10.34
N VAL A 99 -10.08 3.43 11.06
CA VAL A 99 -8.63 3.34 10.79
C VAL A 99 -7.87 2.96 12.05
N GLY A 100 -6.69 2.37 11.89
CA GLY A 100 -5.77 2.13 13.00
C GLY A 100 -5.33 3.42 13.67
N ARG A 101 -4.82 3.31 14.89
CA ARG A 101 -4.35 4.43 15.71
C ARG A 101 -2.85 4.47 15.78
N CYS A 102 -2.28 5.63 15.64
CA CYS A 102 -0.88 5.87 16.01
C CYS A 102 -0.82 6.25 17.49
N VAL A 103 -0.34 5.32 18.32
CA VAL A 103 -0.29 5.46 19.79
C VAL A 103 1.13 5.64 20.33
N GLY A 104 2.13 5.68 19.48
CA GLY A 104 3.53 5.82 19.85
C GLY A 104 4.44 5.99 18.64
N PRO A 105 5.76 6.10 18.83
CA PRO A 105 6.71 6.22 17.73
C PRO A 105 6.62 5.03 16.77
N ILE A 106 6.44 5.33 15.47
CA ILE A 106 6.33 4.33 14.42
C ILE A 106 7.72 3.77 14.10
N LYS A 107 7.86 2.44 14.19
CA LYS A 107 9.08 1.73 13.78
C LYS A 107 8.71 0.38 13.18
N ARG A 108 9.41 0.00 12.13
CA ARG A 108 9.36 -1.34 11.57
C ARG A 108 9.96 -2.35 12.56
N THR A 109 9.34 -3.50 12.72
CA THR A 109 9.89 -4.59 13.55
C THR A 109 10.41 -5.75 12.68
N ASN A 110 9.59 -6.25 11.79
CA ASN A 110 9.92 -7.36 10.91
C ASN A 110 9.42 -7.09 9.49
N SER A 111 10.06 -7.72 8.50
CA SER A 111 9.53 -7.72 7.14
C SER A 111 8.30 -8.63 7.02
N LEU A 112 7.27 -8.11 6.41
CA LEU A 112 6.09 -8.90 6.01
C LEU A 112 6.19 -9.37 4.58
N LEU A 113 6.82 -8.58 3.72
CA LEU A 113 6.83 -8.82 2.28
C LEU A 113 8.01 -9.71 1.83
N SER A 114 8.96 -10.04 2.71
CA SER A 114 10.07 -10.92 2.35
C SER A 114 9.58 -12.26 1.81
N ARG A 115 8.68 -12.92 2.54
CA ARG A 115 8.10 -14.20 2.12
C ARG A 115 7.32 -14.07 0.82
N ASP A 116 6.53 -12.99 0.70
CA ASP A 116 5.71 -12.75 -0.49
C ASP A 116 6.58 -12.56 -1.73
N LEU A 117 7.66 -11.78 -1.61
CA LEU A 117 8.62 -11.56 -2.68
C LEU A 117 9.41 -12.83 -3.02
N GLU A 118 9.90 -13.58 -2.03
CA GLU A 118 10.61 -14.83 -2.24
C GLU A 118 9.73 -15.86 -2.94
N PHE A 119 8.46 -15.97 -2.52
CA PHE A 119 7.51 -16.85 -3.17
C PHE A 119 7.23 -16.39 -4.61
N LEU A 120 6.97 -15.10 -4.84
CA LEU A 120 6.77 -14.54 -6.18
C LEU A 120 7.97 -14.87 -7.10
N LYS A 121 9.19 -14.66 -6.63
CA LYS A 121 10.41 -14.98 -7.39
C LYS A 121 10.57 -16.47 -7.69
N SER A 122 10.06 -17.34 -6.84
CA SER A 122 10.09 -18.79 -7.09
C SER A 122 9.11 -19.23 -8.19
N GLN A 123 8.19 -18.36 -8.61
CA GLN A 123 7.17 -18.68 -9.61
C GLN A 123 7.50 -18.18 -11.03
N THR A 124 8.54 -17.34 -11.18
CA THR A 124 8.90 -16.76 -12.49
C THR A 124 10.37 -16.35 -12.55
N GLU A 125 10.96 -16.42 -13.74
CA GLU A 125 12.29 -15.85 -14.04
C GLU A 125 12.22 -14.40 -14.54
N LEU A 126 11.02 -13.87 -14.78
CA LEU A 126 10.82 -12.49 -15.19
C LEU A 126 11.10 -11.53 -14.03
N PRO A 127 11.45 -10.26 -14.33
CA PRO A 127 11.59 -9.23 -13.30
C PRO A 127 10.32 -9.11 -12.47
N VAL A 128 10.47 -8.92 -11.16
CA VAL A 128 9.33 -8.83 -10.24
C VAL A 128 9.21 -7.46 -9.59
N LYS A 129 7.95 -7.04 -9.44
CA LYS A 129 7.58 -5.80 -8.76
C LYS A 129 6.85 -6.09 -7.46
N ILE A 130 7.19 -5.33 -6.42
CA ILE A 130 6.48 -5.32 -5.15
C ILE A 130 5.94 -3.91 -4.85
N THR A 131 4.75 -3.84 -4.23
CA THR A 131 4.10 -2.58 -3.88
C THR A 131 4.13 -2.34 -2.39
N LEU A 132 4.35 -1.09 -2.00
CA LEU A 132 4.28 -0.57 -0.63
C LEU A 132 3.28 0.59 -0.60
N PRO A 133 2.56 0.85 0.50
CA PRO A 133 1.85 2.12 0.64
C PRO A 133 2.87 3.25 0.71
N GLY A 134 2.50 4.43 0.21
CA GLY A 134 3.32 5.61 0.41
C GLY A 134 3.07 6.27 1.78
N PRO A 135 4.03 7.07 2.29
CA PRO A 135 3.96 7.64 3.63
C PRO A 135 2.75 8.56 3.84
N MET A 136 2.41 9.39 2.85
CA MET A 136 1.26 10.27 2.96
C MET A 136 -0.06 9.50 3.01
N THR A 137 -0.15 8.38 2.29
CA THR A 137 -1.30 7.47 2.33
C THR A 137 -1.45 6.80 3.69
N VAL A 138 -0.35 6.41 4.32
CA VAL A 138 -0.38 5.84 5.69
C VAL A 138 -0.86 6.90 6.68
N VAL A 139 -0.32 8.11 6.64
CA VAL A 139 -0.73 9.22 7.52
C VAL A 139 -2.21 9.57 7.36
N ASP A 140 -2.71 9.70 6.13
CA ASP A 140 -4.13 9.98 5.88
C ASP A 140 -5.05 8.88 6.44
N SER A 141 -4.59 7.64 6.42
CA SER A 141 -5.37 6.45 6.81
C SER A 141 -5.07 5.95 8.24
N THR A 142 -4.41 6.73 9.08
CA THR A 142 -4.12 6.41 10.49
C THR A 142 -4.56 7.56 11.38
N TYR A 143 -5.23 7.27 12.49
CA TYR A 143 -5.64 8.27 13.48
C TYR A 143 -4.46 8.58 14.40
N ASP A 144 -4.00 9.82 14.40
CA ASP A 144 -2.84 10.22 15.19
C ASP A 144 -3.22 10.60 16.63
N GLU A 145 -2.69 9.88 17.60
CA GLU A 145 -2.79 10.17 19.03
C GLU A 145 -1.42 10.44 19.67
N HIS A 146 -0.35 10.49 18.85
CA HIS A 146 1.01 10.59 19.38
C HIS A 146 1.79 11.80 18.87
N TYR A 147 1.83 12.03 17.55
CA TYR A 147 2.71 13.06 16.96
C TYR A 147 2.14 14.46 17.05
N GLY A 148 0.84 14.62 16.80
CA GLY A 148 0.22 15.95 16.66
C GLY A 148 0.74 16.76 15.46
N ASP A 149 1.56 16.16 14.61
CA ASP A 149 2.21 16.72 13.43
C ASP A 149 2.28 15.66 12.33
N GLU A 150 1.57 15.89 11.23
CA GLU A 150 1.51 14.97 10.10
C GLU A 150 2.89 14.77 9.43
N PHE A 151 3.72 15.82 9.37
CA PHE A 151 5.05 15.72 8.78
C PHE A 151 5.98 14.83 9.63
N ALA A 152 6.01 15.06 10.93
CA ALA A 152 6.80 14.24 11.84
C ALA A 152 6.38 12.76 11.77
N MET A 153 5.07 12.49 11.77
CA MET A 153 4.53 11.14 11.57
C MET A 153 4.95 10.56 10.22
N ALA A 154 4.83 11.35 9.13
CA ALA A 154 5.20 10.91 7.78
C ALA A 154 6.68 10.53 7.66
N MET A 155 7.56 11.24 8.35
CA MET A 155 9.01 10.96 8.34
C MET A 155 9.36 9.65 9.05
N ASP A 156 8.69 9.30 10.15
CA ASP A 156 8.88 8.01 10.82
C ASP A 156 8.26 6.87 10.00
N VAL A 157 7.08 7.07 9.42
CA VAL A 157 6.48 6.13 8.44
C VAL A 157 7.43 5.90 7.28
N ALA A 158 7.98 6.97 6.70
CA ALA A 158 8.91 6.87 5.58
C ALA A 158 10.21 6.14 5.96
N ALA A 159 10.71 6.32 7.18
CA ALA A 159 11.86 5.56 7.68
C ALA A 159 11.55 4.06 7.77
N ALA A 160 10.38 3.69 8.31
CA ALA A 160 9.95 2.29 8.39
C ALA A 160 9.76 1.66 7.01
N LEU A 161 9.20 2.40 6.05
CA LEU A 161 9.05 1.97 4.65
C LEU A 161 10.40 1.85 3.94
N ASN A 162 11.34 2.75 4.21
CA ASN A 162 12.70 2.67 3.66
C ASN A 162 13.42 1.39 4.13
N GLU A 163 13.34 1.04 5.41
CA GLU A 163 13.90 -0.21 5.93
C GLU A 163 13.31 -1.44 5.23
N GLU A 164 11.99 -1.43 4.95
CA GLU A 164 11.34 -2.50 4.19
C GLU A 164 11.81 -2.52 2.74
N ALA A 165 11.87 -1.36 2.07
CA ALA A 165 12.32 -1.23 0.70
C ALA A 165 13.77 -1.71 0.50
N LEU A 166 14.69 -1.33 1.38
CA LEU A 166 16.07 -1.81 1.39
C LEU A 166 16.17 -3.34 1.57
N ASN A 167 15.29 -3.91 2.40
CA ASN A 167 15.21 -5.35 2.57
C ASN A 167 14.70 -6.04 1.29
N LEU A 168 13.68 -5.50 0.64
CA LEU A 168 13.12 -6.02 -0.61
C LEU A 168 14.12 -5.89 -1.77
N GLU A 169 14.88 -4.81 -1.85
CA GLU A 169 15.97 -4.66 -2.81
C GLU A 169 17.02 -5.75 -2.63
N ARG A 170 17.48 -6.01 -1.40
CA ARG A 170 18.44 -7.09 -1.11
C ARG A 170 17.92 -8.47 -1.49
N LEU A 171 16.61 -8.70 -1.40
CA LEU A 171 15.95 -9.92 -1.85
C LEU A 171 15.74 -9.96 -3.36
N GLY A 172 16.08 -8.90 -4.08
CA GLY A 172 16.10 -8.81 -5.54
C GLY A 172 14.76 -8.44 -6.18
N ALA A 173 13.98 -7.56 -5.54
CA ALA A 173 12.89 -6.88 -6.23
C ALA A 173 13.47 -6.03 -7.37
N ALA A 174 12.98 -6.22 -8.60
CA ALA A 174 13.41 -5.40 -9.74
C ALA A 174 12.79 -4.00 -9.72
N VAL A 175 11.56 -3.92 -9.22
CA VAL A 175 10.82 -2.65 -9.05
C VAL A 175 10.18 -2.60 -7.67
N ILE A 176 10.34 -1.47 -6.98
CA ILE A 176 9.63 -1.16 -5.73
C ILE A 176 8.70 0.03 -6.01
N GLN A 177 7.40 -0.18 -5.89
CA GLN A 177 6.39 0.84 -6.15
C GLN A 177 5.80 1.34 -4.84
N PHE A 178 5.73 2.66 -4.67
CA PHE A 178 5.05 3.32 -3.56
C PHE A 178 3.69 3.84 -4.02
N ASP A 179 2.63 3.39 -3.36
CA ASP A 179 1.25 3.75 -3.70
C ASP A 179 0.81 4.98 -2.90
N GLU A 180 0.66 6.11 -3.61
CA GLU A 180 0.22 7.40 -3.07
C GLU A 180 -1.12 7.87 -3.66
N PRO A 181 -2.21 7.09 -3.47
CA PRO A 181 -3.52 7.47 -3.98
C PRO A 181 -4.06 8.78 -3.38
N VAL A 182 -3.54 9.21 -2.25
CA VAL A 182 -3.98 10.45 -1.58
C VAL A 182 -3.31 11.71 -2.15
N PHE A 183 -2.23 11.58 -2.89
CA PHE A 183 -1.57 12.74 -3.53
C PHE A 183 -2.56 13.58 -4.33
N SER A 184 -3.44 12.92 -5.10
CA SER A 184 -4.47 13.60 -5.88
C SER A 184 -5.49 14.38 -5.03
N ARG A 185 -5.52 14.18 -3.71
CA ARG A 185 -6.47 14.81 -2.79
C ARG A 185 -5.87 15.99 -2.02
N TYR A 186 -4.56 16.04 -1.91
CA TYR A 186 -3.83 17.03 -1.10
C TYR A 186 -2.63 17.61 -1.86
N PRO A 187 -2.83 18.22 -3.05
CA PRO A 187 -1.71 18.71 -3.87
C PRO A 187 -0.81 19.72 -3.16
N ASP A 188 -1.36 20.50 -2.20
CA ASP A 188 -0.58 21.43 -1.40
C ASP A 188 0.35 20.69 -0.44
N LYS A 189 -0.15 19.72 0.31
CA LYS A 189 0.68 18.89 1.20
C LYS A 189 1.74 18.09 0.42
N VAL A 190 1.45 17.67 -0.81
CA VAL A 190 2.45 17.02 -1.67
C VAL A 190 3.65 17.94 -1.88
N ARG A 191 3.42 19.23 -2.16
CA ARG A 191 4.49 20.22 -2.34
C ARG A 191 5.18 20.59 -1.03
N GLU A 192 4.42 20.66 0.07
CA GLU A 192 4.93 21.07 1.37
C GLU A 192 5.85 20.02 1.98
N TRP A 193 5.47 18.74 1.94
CA TRP A 193 6.21 17.66 2.58
C TRP A 193 6.05 16.26 1.95
N GLY A 194 5.03 16.04 1.10
CA GLY A 194 4.75 14.71 0.55
C GLY A 194 5.89 14.15 -0.28
N ILE A 195 6.56 15.00 -1.07
CA ILE A 195 7.75 14.62 -1.86
C ILE A 195 8.93 14.30 -0.95
N GLU A 196 9.18 15.10 0.09
CA GLU A 196 10.27 14.85 1.03
C GLU A 196 10.08 13.51 1.75
N ALA A 197 8.85 13.20 2.19
CA ALA A 197 8.53 11.93 2.82
C ALA A 197 8.68 10.75 1.83
N LEU A 198 8.25 10.91 0.56
CA LEU A 198 8.47 9.90 -0.47
C LEU A 198 9.96 9.66 -0.72
N ASP A 199 10.75 10.73 -0.89
CA ASP A 199 12.19 10.65 -1.11
C ASP A 199 12.94 10.01 0.07
N ARG A 200 12.42 10.17 1.29
CA ARG A 200 12.91 9.49 2.49
C ARG A 200 12.80 7.98 2.36
N CYS A 201 11.73 7.48 1.73
CA CYS A 201 11.55 6.03 1.48
C CYS A 201 12.61 5.48 0.52
N LEU A 202 13.22 6.31 -0.31
CA LEU A 202 14.15 5.90 -1.37
C LEU A 202 15.63 5.90 -0.95
N LEU A 203 15.94 6.36 0.27
CA LEU A 203 17.32 6.51 0.72
C LEU A 203 18.07 5.18 0.72
N GLY A 204 19.21 5.14 0.01
CA GLY A 204 20.07 3.97 -0.06
C GLY A 204 19.65 2.90 -1.07
N LEU A 205 18.48 3.01 -1.72
CA LEU A 205 18.13 2.17 -2.85
C LEU A 205 19.04 2.49 -4.04
N SER A 206 19.50 1.47 -4.74
CA SER A 206 20.52 1.63 -5.80
C SER A 206 20.41 0.64 -6.96
N THR A 207 19.71 -0.48 -6.78
CA THR A 207 19.58 -1.54 -7.78
C THR A 207 18.16 -1.77 -8.24
N SER A 208 17.18 -1.55 -7.37
CA SER A 208 15.77 -1.60 -7.74
C SER A 208 15.35 -0.29 -8.41
N LYS A 209 14.57 -0.37 -9.49
CA LYS A 209 13.83 0.79 -9.96
C LYS A 209 12.74 1.17 -8.95
N THR A 210 12.50 2.46 -8.81
CA THR A 210 11.48 3.00 -7.92
C THR A 210 10.34 3.62 -8.72
N ALA A 211 9.11 3.38 -8.30
CA ALA A 211 7.92 3.91 -8.97
C ALA A 211 6.93 4.50 -7.96
N ALA A 212 6.23 5.57 -8.34
CA ALA A 212 5.12 6.13 -7.57
C ALA A 212 3.81 5.93 -8.31
N HIS A 213 2.83 5.30 -7.64
CA HIS A 213 1.49 5.18 -8.20
C HIS A 213 0.57 6.28 -7.67
N ILE A 214 0.10 7.13 -8.58
CA ILE A 214 -0.88 8.19 -8.30
C ILE A 214 -2.25 7.75 -8.82
N CYS A 215 -3.14 7.39 -7.91
CA CYS A 215 -4.44 6.83 -8.24
C CYS A 215 -5.46 7.91 -8.64
N TYR A 216 -6.16 7.71 -9.76
CA TYR A 216 -7.29 8.56 -10.15
C TYR A 216 -8.56 8.28 -9.34
N SER A 217 -8.59 7.22 -8.52
CA SER A 217 -9.74 6.74 -7.74
C SER A 217 -10.69 5.83 -8.54
N TYR A 218 -11.38 4.97 -7.82
CA TYR A 218 -12.37 4.07 -8.41
C TYR A 218 -13.71 4.79 -8.68
N PRO A 219 -14.40 4.46 -9.78
CA PRO A 219 -15.77 4.90 -9.97
C PRO A 219 -16.67 4.23 -8.93
N MET A 220 -17.48 5.03 -8.24
CA MET A 220 -18.52 4.50 -7.37
C MET A 220 -19.87 4.68 -8.07
N PRO A 221 -20.72 3.62 -8.14
CA PRO A 221 -22.04 3.73 -8.74
C PRO A 221 -22.85 4.88 -8.11
N GLY A 222 -23.41 5.75 -8.96
CA GLY A 222 -24.23 6.89 -8.52
C GLY A 222 -23.45 8.07 -7.92
N VAL A 223 -22.12 8.01 -7.84
CA VAL A 223 -21.28 9.13 -7.37
C VAL A 223 -20.48 9.70 -8.53
N PRO A 224 -20.68 10.97 -8.90
CA PRO A 224 -19.85 11.60 -9.93
C PRO A 224 -18.38 11.55 -9.55
N ARG A 225 -17.51 11.15 -10.49
CA ARG A 225 -16.07 11.31 -10.29
C ARG A 225 -15.77 12.81 -10.20
N PRO A 226 -15.10 13.26 -9.15
CA PRO A 226 -14.63 14.63 -9.13
C PRO A 226 -13.56 14.77 -10.24
N ILE A 227 -13.64 15.85 -10.99
CA ILE A 227 -12.52 16.30 -11.80
C ILE A 227 -11.41 16.66 -10.83
N VAL A 228 -10.23 16.08 -11.03
CA VAL A 228 -9.08 16.29 -10.14
C VAL A 228 -8.04 17.07 -10.94
N ASP A 229 -8.04 18.39 -10.78
CA ASP A 229 -7.08 19.30 -11.43
C ASP A 229 -5.71 19.32 -10.74
N SER A 230 -5.46 18.33 -9.83
CA SER A 230 -4.24 18.27 -9.02
C SER A 230 -3.04 17.66 -9.76
N TYR A 231 -3.26 16.87 -10.83
CA TYR A 231 -2.19 16.16 -11.53
C TYR A 231 -1.06 17.07 -12.04
N PRO A 232 -1.32 18.21 -12.70
CA PRO A 232 -0.23 19.09 -13.14
C PRO A 232 0.64 19.57 -11.98
N VAL A 233 0.04 19.84 -10.82
CA VAL A 233 0.76 20.26 -9.60
C VAL A 233 1.61 19.12 -9.05
N ILE A 234 1.04 17.91 -8.97
CA ILE A 234 1.70 16.71 -8.43
C ILE A 234 2.86 16.29 -9.34
N LEU A 235 2.61 16.20 -10.65
CA LEU A 235 3.65 15.81 -11.62
C LEU A 235 4.82 16.78 -11.58
N LYS A 236 4.54 18.09 -11.51
CA LYS A 236 5.60 19.09 -11.36
C LYS A 236 6.36 18.96 -10.04
N ALA A 237 5.71 18.56 -8.97
CA ALA A 237 6.39 18.30 -7.69
C ALA A 237 7.28 17.06 -7.78
N LEU A 238 6.81 16.00 -8.45
CA LEU A 238 7.56 14.75 -8.66
C LEU A 238 8.79 14.93 -9.55
N GLU A 239 8.85 15.95 -10.43
CA GLU A 239 10.06 16.27 -11.20
C GLU A 239 11.29 16.56 -10.31
N ASN A 240 11.06 16.94 -9.05
CA ASN A 240 12.13 17.19 -8.07
C ASN A 240 12.38 16.00 -7.13
N SER A 241 11.61 14.92 -7.24
CA SER A 241 11.79 13.70 -6.48
C SER A 241 12.92 12.84 -7.04
N ARG A 242 13.40 11.90 -6.23
CA ARG A 242 14.36 10.86 -6.62
C ARG A 242 13.68 9.63 -7.22
N ILE A 243 12.36 9.64 -7.36
CA ILE A 243 11.60 8.53 -7.94
C ILE A 243 11.93 8.37 -9.43
N ASP A 244 12.06 7.14 -9.92
CA ASP A 244 12.44 6.87 -11.32
C ASP A 244 11.24 6.95 -12.27
N GLU A 245 10.04 6.49 -11.83
CA GLU A 245 8.84 6.39 -12.65
C GLU A 245 7.57 6.84 -11.90
#